data_606beea41ccb6f3bdbada08f2c4f9953
#
_entry.id   606beea41ccb6f3bdbada08f2c4f9953
#
_cell.length_a   1.000
_cell.length_b   1.000
_cell.length_c   1.000
_cell.angle_alpha   90.00
_cell.angle_beta   90.00
_cell.angle_gamma   90.00
#
_symmetry.space_group_name_H-M   'P 1'
#
loop_
_entity.id
_entity.type
_entity.pdbx_description
1 polymer ?
#
loop_
_entity_poly.entity_id
_entity_poly.type
_entity_poly.pdbx_seq_one_letter_code
_entity_poly.pdbx_strand_id
1 'polypeptide(L)'
;MVITRHRDGWIYAYVMDSGALGALEPAAVFQPRPGDEVVESAVWPDLERVVYTTLNGVVCLTRASDLVWASDFEPHSDRHRGHRPGCALSQDGRTVWVYRPDAMGRGGADQWVVHDADSGAILARRELETVGHGAVHHVHPVDGGMYLDIGEGQDGSVILRGAAGADGEMEFVKYPWWDRCLIAVAPDGQQFMTVDHGQVDVAFHSHPSGDVLFTLPVEAFGYDPEETFVEWSGGYLTSELAVVTLGGEGQDEEEWFRYHLIDVRTGILSGEIAIEVTNPYELVPLGDGSWLTNGPDNNPVRWLRSPLPSPPQHLKG
;
A
#
# COMPACT_ATOMS: atom_id res chain seq x y z
N MET A 1 -13.49 3.25 4.04
CA MET A 1 -12.42 2.71 3.16
C MET A 1 -12.88 1.38 2.57
N VAL A 2 -12.53 1.08 1.32
CA VAL A 2 -12.80 -0.20 0.67
C VAL A 2 -11.47 -0.87 0.34
N ILE A 3 -11.35 -2.16 0.63
CA ILE A 3 -10.20 -2.98 0.21
C ILE A 3 -10.68 -4.05 -0.77
N THR A 4 -9.77 -4.54 -1.60
CA THR A 4 -10.06 -5.59 -2.57
C THR A 4 -9.25 -6.84 -2.32
N ARG A 5 -9.80 -7.98 -2.74
CA ARG A 5 -9.09 -9.26 -2.84
C ARG A 5 -9.45 -9.93 -4.16
N HIS A 6 -8.48 -10.58 -4.76
CA HIS A 6 -8.68 -11.34 -6.00
C HIS A 6 -8.66 -12.83 -5.67
N ARG A 7 -9.70 -13.53 -6.07
CA ARG A 7 -9.81 -14.98 -5.87
C ARG A 7 -10.68 -15.60 -6.96
N ASP A 8 -10.25 -16.71 -7.51
CA ASP A 8 -11.02 -17.52 -8.48
C ASP A 8 -11.52 -16.73 -9.69
N GLY A 9 -10.76 -15.72 -10.13
CA GLY A 9 -11.13 -14.85 -11.26
C GLY A 9 -12.16 -13.77 -10.91
N TRP A 10 -12.44 -13.55 -9.62
CA TRP A 10 -13.36 -12.50 -9.13
C TRP A 10 -12.63 -11.46 -8.28
N ILE A 11 -13.20 -10.26 -8.23
CA ILE A 11 -12.76 -9.18 -7.34
C ILE A 11 -13.79 -9.03 -6.23
N TYR A 12 -13.33 -9.23 -4.99
CA TYR A 12 -14.14 -9.10 -3.78
C TYR A 12 -13.82 -7.76 -3.12
N ALA A 13 -14.83 -6.96 -2.84
CA ALA A 13 -14.71 -5.66 -2.16
C ALA A 13 -15.26 -5.75 -0.74
N TYR A 14 -14.46 -5.29 0.23
CA TYR A 14 -14.78 -5.28 1.65
C TYR A 14 -14.82 -3.86 2.18
N VAL A 15 -15.90 -3.48 2.83
CA VAL A 15 -16.04 -2.16 3.46
C VAL A 15 -15.50 -2.22 4.89
N MET A 16 -14.56 -1.33 5.17
CA MET A 16 -14.01 -1.15 6.52
C MET A 16 -14.96 -0.26 7.33
N ASP A 17 -16.05 -0.83 7.80
CA ASP A 17 -16.93 -0.16 8.76
C ASP A 17 -16.31 -0.23 10.16
N SER A 18 -16.34 0.88 10.89
CA SER A 18 -15.73 1.01 12.21
C SER A 18 -16.27 0.06 13.29
N GLY A 19 -17.41 -0.59 13.02
CA GLY A 19 -18.05 -1.53 13.96
C GLY A 19 -17.74 -3.01 13.71
N ALA A 20 -17.30 -3.38 12.51
CA ALA A 20 -17.10 -4.78 12.15
C ALA A 20 -15.73 -5.29 12.63
N LEU A 21 -15.72 -6.36 13.42
CA LEU A 21 -14.52 -7.08 13.86
C LEU A 21 -14.63 -8.56 13.48
N GLY A 22 -13.49 -9.25 13.42
CA GLY A 22 -13.43 -10.66 13.01
C GLY A 22 -13.45 -10.83 11.50
N ALA A 23 -13.85 -11.99 11.02
CA ALA A 23 -13.93 -12.29 9.59
C ALA A 23 -14.93 -11.38 8.90
N LEU A 24 -14.49 -10.77 7.78
CA LEU A 24 -15.30 -9.85 7.00
C LEU A 24 -15.97 -10.58 5.84
N GLU A 25 -17.23 -10.21 5.58
CA GLU A 25 -17.95 -10.66 4.39
C GLU A 25 -17.79 -9.61 3.28
N PRO A 26 -17.69 -10.03 2.00
CA PRO A 26 -17.60 -9.09 0.90
C PRO A 26 -18.91 -8.30 0.74
N ALA A 27 -18.81 -6.98 0.67
CA ALA A 27 -19.93 -6.07 0.44
C ALA A 27 -20.34 -6.01 -1.04
N ALA A 28 -19.39 -6.29 -1.95
CA ALA A 28 -19.64 -6.43 -3.36
C ALA A 28 -18.66 -7.45 -3.99
N VAL A 29 -19.11 -8.03 -5.09
CA VAL A 29 -18.28 -8.94 -5.92
C VAL A 29 -18.42 -8.50 -7.36
N PHE A 30 -17.27 -8.41 -8.06
CA PHE A 30 -17.22 -7.99 -9.44
C PHE A 30 -16.62 -9.11 -10.29
N GLN A 31 -17.18 -9.31 -11.47
CA GLN A 31 -16.67 -10.24 -12.46
C GLN A 31 -15.87 -9.47 -13.51
N PRO A 32 -14.55 -9.65 -13.58
CA PRO A 32 -13.74 -9.15 -14.68
C PRO A 32 -14.23 -9.66 -16.04
N ARG A 33 -13.83 -9.00 -17.12
CA ARG A 33 -14.14 -9.48 -18.46
C ARG A 33 -13.56 -10.90 -18.67
N PRO A 34 -14.23 -11.75 -19.44
CA PRO A 34 -13.73 -13.07 -19.77
C PRO A 34 -12.32 -13.02 -20.39
N GLY A 35 -11.39 -13.74 -19.78
CA GLY A 35 -10.00 -13.81 -20.21
C GLY A 35 -9.08 -12.74 -19.64
N ASP A 36 -9.60 -11.76 -18.89
CA ASP A 36 -8.75 -10.79 -18.18
C ASP A 36 -8.13 -11.44 -16.94
N GLU A 37 -6.82 -11.32 -16.82
CA GLU A 37 -6.06 -11.66 -15.62
C GLU A 37 -5.82 -10.36 -14.83
N VAL A 38 -6.50 -10.23 -13.70
CA VAL A 38 -6.44 -9.03 -12.84
C VAL A 38 -5.11 -8.96 -12.13
N VAL A 39 -4.40 -7.85 -12.30
CA VAL A 39 -3.14 -7.56 -11.59
C VAL A 39 -3.40 -6.78 -10.31
N GLU A 40 -4.12 -5.68 -10.41
CA GLU A 40 -4.52 -4.84 -9.28
C GLU A 40 -5.91 -4.28 -9.50
N SER A 41 -6.60 -3.89 -8.42
CA SER A 41 -7.93 -3.30 -8.53
C SER A 41 -8.23 -2.31 -7.42
N ALA A 42 -9.13 -1.36 -7.73
CA ALA A 42 -9.73 -0.45 -6.78
C ALA A 42 -11.24 -0.35 -7.01
N VAL A 43 -12.00 -0.24 -5.93
CA VAL A 43 -13.46 -0.17 -5.95
C VAL A 43 -13.91 1.14 -5.34
N TRP A 44 -14.86 1.83 -5.99
CA TRP A 44 -15.43 3.07 -5.45
C TRP A 44 -16.15 2.82 -4.12
N PRO A 45 -16.18 3.83 -3.24
CA PRO A 45 -16.85 3.69 -1.92
C PRO A 45 -18.35 3.37 -2.00
N ASP A 46 -19.01 3.72 -3.10
CA ASP A 46 -20.42 3.40 -3.36
C ASP A 46 -20.65 1.94 -3.81
N LEU A 47 -19.56 1.19 -4.08
CA LEU A 47 -19.57 -0.19 -4.55
C LEU A 47 -20.24 -0.41 -5.92
N GLU A 48 -20.44 0.65 -6.70
CA GLU A 48 -21.12 0.56 -7.99
C GLU A 48 -20.16 0.32 -9.16
N ARG A 49 -18.86 0.59 -8.97
CA ARG A 49 -17.83 0.44 -10.00
C ARG A 49 -16.55 -0.17 -9.44
N VAL A 50 -15.84 -0.85 -10.32
CA VAL A 50 -14.47 -1.34 -10.11
C VAL A 50 -13.59 -0.88 -11.25
N VAL A 51 -12.37 -0.47 -10.95
CA VAL A 51 -11.30 -0.36 -11.92
C VAL A 51 -10.25 -1.42 -11.61
N TYR A 52 -9.70 -2.03 -12.66
CA TYR A 52 -8.60 -2.98 -12.51
C TYR A 52 -7.62 -2.88 -13.67
N THR A 53 -6.39 -3.24 -13.39
CA THR A 53 -5.35 -3.41 -14.41
C THR A 53 -5.22 -4.87 -14.81
N THR A 54 -4.88 -5.07 -16.06
CA THR A 54 -4.34 -6.32 -16.59
C THR A 54 -2.92 -6.07 -17.06
N LEU A 55 -2.20 -7.08 -17.51
CA LEU A 55 -0.88 -6.87 -18.11
C LEU A 55 -0.91 -5.80 -19.22
N ASN A 56 -1.98 -5.72 -20.00
CA ASN A 56 -2.05 -4.93 -21.22
C ASN A 56 -3.17 -3.86 -21.22
N GLY A 57 -3.69 -3.48 -20.06
CA GLY A 57 -4.71 -2.44 -20.04
C GLY A 57 -5.24 -2.12 -18.66
N VAL A 58 -6.06 -1.09 -18.62
CA VAL A 58 -6.90 -0.72 -17.48
C VAL A 58 -8.37 -0.73 -17.90
N VAL A 59 -9.23 -1.26 -17.05
CA VAL A 59 -10.64 -1.50 -17.34
C VAL A 59 -11.49 -1.01 -16.18
N CYS A 60 -12.56 -0.29 -16.49
CA CYS A 60 -13.60 0.09 -15.53
C CYS A 60 -14.92 -0.59 -15.87
N LEU A 61 -15.49 -1.29 -14.89
CA LEU A 61 -16.78 -1.96 -15.01
C LEU A 61 -17.76 -1.45 -13.97
N THR A 62 -19.06 -1.56 -14.30
CA THR A 62 -20.13 -1.44 -13.31
C THR A 62 -20.22 -2.70 -12.44
N ARG A 63 -20.98 -2.64 -11.36
CA ARG A 63 -21.29 -3.82 -10.52
C ARG A 63 -22.01 -4.94 -11.29
N ALA A 64 -22.71 -4.60 -12.37
CA ALA A 64 -23.36 -5.56 -13.26
C ALA A 64 -22.41 -6.14 -14.33
N SER A 65 -21.10 -5.81 -14.24
CA SER A 65 -20.04 -6.18 -15.20
C SER A 65 -20.20 -5.54 -16.60
N ASP A 66 -20.98 -4.46 -16.70
CA ASP A 66 -21.04 -3.67 -17.93
C ASP A 66 -19.77 -2.81 -18.06
N LEU A 67 -19.23 -2.75 -19.28
CA LEU A 67 -18.06 -1.92 -19.56
C LEU A 67 -18.42 -0.43 -19.47
N VAL A 68 -17.73 0.31 -18.59
CA VAL A 68 -17.79 1.78 -18.54
C VAL A 68 -16.79 2.36 -19.54
N TRP A 69 -15.51 1.99 -19.36
CA TRP A 69 -14.43 2.33 -20.28
C TRP A 69 -13.26 1.35 -20.14
N ALA A 70 -12.38 1.33 -21.14
CA ALA A 70 -11.12 0.62 -21.10
C ALA A 70 -10.05 1.41 -21.86
N SER A 71 -8.79 1.24 -21.47
CA SER A 71 -7.63 1.83 -22.15
C SER A 71 -6.55 0.75 -22.28
N ASP A 72 -6.15 0.48 -23.53
CA ASP A 72 -5.13 -0.50 -23.84
C ASP A 72 -3.72 0.10 -23.67
N PHE A 73 -2.78 -0.72 -23.24
CA PHE A 73 -1.36 -0.37 -23.13
C PHE A 73 -0.63 -0.85 -24.39
N GLU A 74 -0.48 0.02 -25.36
CA GLU A 74 0.22 -0.28 -26.59
C GLU A 74 1.71 0.13 -26.50
N PRO A 75 2.62 -0.69 -27.08
CA PRO A 75 2.39 -2.03 -27.62
C PRO A 75 2.11 -3.06 -26.53
N HIS A 76 1.39 -4.12 -26.86
CA HIS A 76 1.12 -5.20 -25.90
C HIS A 76 2.41 -5.91 -25.47
N SER A 77 2.45 -6.32 -24.21
CA SER A 77 3.50 -7.16 -23.65
C SER A 77 3.00 -8.61 -23.50
N ASP A 78 3.88 -9.56 -23.74
CA ASP A 78 3.69 -11.00 -23.47
C ASP A 78 4.45 -11.45 -22.20
N ARG A 79 5.15 -10.52 -21.54
CA ARG A 79 5.96 -10.82 -20.38
C ARG A 79 5.14 -10.80 -19.10
N HIS A 80 4.75 -11.97 -18.60
CA HIS A 80 3.95 -12.11 -17.37
C HIS A 80 4.75 -11.96 -16.06
N ARG A 81 6.07 -11.85 -16.12
CA ARG A 81 6.92 -11.73 -14.92
C ARG A 81 7.61 -10.37 -14.88
N GLY A 82 7.57 -9.75 -13.72
CA GLY A 82 8.31 -8.52 -13.45
C GLY A 82 7.71 -7.25 -14.06
N HIS A 83 6.42 -7.27 -14.46
CA HIS A 83 5.72 -6.09 -14.99
C HIS A 83 4.30 -6.08 -14.47
N ARG A 84 4.11 -5.44 -13.33
CA ARG A 84 2.81 -5.39 -12.67
C ARG A 84 2.25 -3.97 -12.75
N PRO A 85 1.36 -3.67 -13.73
CA PRO A 85 0.68 -2.41 -13.74
C PRO A 85 -0.18 -2.24 -12.50
N GLY A 86 -0.12 -1.04 -11.88
CA GLY A 86 -0.89 -0.73 -10.69
C GLY A 86 -1.98 0.29 -10.97
N CYS A 87 -3.06 0.30 -10.16
CA CYS A 87 -4.06 1.35 -10.20
C CYS A 87 -4.58 1.72 -8.82
N ALA A 88 -4.95 2.99 -8.66
CA ALA A 88 -5.61 3.50 -7.47
C ALA A 88 -6.64 4.58 -7.82
N LEU A 89 -7.63 4.77 -6.96
CA LEU A 89 -8.55 5.89 -7.02
C LEU A 89 -7.99 7.08 -6.27
N SER A 90 -8.21 8.30 -6.78
CA SER A 90 -8.04 9.49 -5.96
C SER A 90 -8.99 9.47 -4.75
N GLN A 91 -8.68 10.25 -3.73
CA GLN A 91 -9.48 10.32 -2.51
C GLN A 91 -10.95 10.69 -2.77
N ASP A 92 -11.21 11.56 -3.74
CA ASP A 92 -12.55 11.98 -4.14
C ASP A 92 -13.22 11.05 -5.17
N GLY A 93 -12.50 10.02 -5.63
CA GLY A 93 -12.96 9.03 -6.61
C GLY A 93 -13.16 9.56 -8.03
N ARG A 94 -12.67 10.78 -8.33
CA ARG A 94 -12.84 11.41 -9.65
C ARG A 94 -11.79 11.05 -10.67
N THR A 95 -10.64 10.55 -10.21
CA THR A 95 -9.55 10.14 -11.07
C THR A 95 -9.05 8.74 -10.73
N VAL A 96 -8.55 8.06 -11.75
CA VAL A 96 -7.86 6.78 -11.65
C VAL A 96 -6.39 7.01 -12.00
N TRP A 97 -5.52 6.70 -11.06
CA TRP A 97 -4.09 6.74 -11.23
C TRP A 97 -3.60 5.36 -11.67
N VAL A 98 -2.77 5.31 -12.70
CA VAL A 98 -2.30 4.06 -13.29
C VAL A 98 -0.79 4.13 -13.48
N TYR A 99 -0.07 3.17 -12.91
CA TYR A 99 1.33 2.94 -13.20
C TYR A 99 1.48 1.87 -14.28
N ARG A 100 2.30 2.18 -15.30
CA ARG A 100 2.63 1.28 -16.42
C ARG A 100 4.14 1.03 -16.44
N PRO A 101 4.60 -0.20 -16.13
CA PRO A 101 6.01 -0.58 -16.20
C PRO A 101 6.41 -0.91 -17.65
N ASP A 102 6.54 0.11 -18.49
CA ASP A 102 6.79 -0.07 -19.93
C ASP A 102 8.25 -0.40 -20.23
N ALA A 103 9.20 0.12 -19.43
CA ALA A 103 10.63 -0.03 -19.70
C ALA A 103 11.07 -1.49 -19.85
N MET A 104 10.58 -2.36 -18.99
CA MET A 104 10.90 -3.79 -19.06
C MET A 104 9.95 -4.60 -19.97
N GLY A 105 8.71 -4.16 -20.11
CA GLY A 105 7.65 -4.94 -20.75
C GLY A 105 7.42 -4.63 -22.22
N ARG A 106 7.56 -3.35 -22.60
CA ARG A 106 7.15 -2.85 -23.93
C ARG A 106 8.26 -2.11 -24.67
N GLY A 107 9.32 -1.75 -23.95
CA GLY A 107 10.31 -0.78 -24.40
C GLY A 107 9.76 0.65 -24.29
N GLY A 108 10.62 1.59 -24.00
CA GLY A 108 10.25 2.97 -23.71
C GLY A 108 10.46 3.31 -22.23
N ALA A 109 9.81 4.36 -21.75
CA ALA A 109 9.86 4.76 -20.35
C ALA A 109 8.64 4.24 -19.60
N ASP A 110 8.80 3.94 -18.32
CA ASP A 110 7.66 3.71 -17.43
C ASP A 110 6.75 4.93 -17.41
N GLN A 111 5.47 4.74 -17.16
CA GLN A 111 4.50 5.81 -17.22
C GLN A 111 3.61 5.87 -15.99
N TRP A 112 3.35 7.07 -15.53
CA TRP A 112 2.30 7.37 -14.57
C TRP A 112 1.20 8.15 -15.26
N VAL A 113 -0.02 7.62 -15.28
CA VAL A 113 -1.13 8.13 -16.06
C VAL A 113 -2.31 8.40 -15.15
N VAL A 114 -2.98 9.53 -15.35
CA VAL A 114 -4.22 9.88 -14.64
C VAL A 114 -5.36 9.86 -15.64
N HIS A 115 -6.38 9.07 -15.35
CA HIS A 115 -7.60 8.99 -16.14
C HIS A 115 -8.75 9.68 -15.40
N ASP A 116 -9.64 10.30 -16.15
CA ASP A 116 -10.95 10.67 -15.66
C ASP A 116 -11.75 9.41 -15.31
N ALA A 117 -12.33 9.37 -14.12
CA ALA A 117 -12.95 8.17 -13.57
C ALA A 117 -14.25 7.78 -14.29
N ASP A 118 -14.93 8.73 -14.93
CA ASP A 118 -16.22 8.48 -15.58
C ASP A 118 -16.04 8.11 -17.06
N SER A 119 -15.11 8.74 -17.75
CA SER A 119 -14.92 8.58 -19.20
C SER A 119 -13.70 7.75 -19.59
N GLY A 120 -12.75 7.55 -18.69
CA GLY A 120 -11.45 6.95 -19.00
C GLY A 120 -10.52 7.84 -19.82
N ALA A 121 -10.90 9.09 -20.09
CA ALA A 121 -10.04 10.04 -20.81
C ALA A 121 -8.74 10.29 -20.02
N ILE A 122 -7.62 10.31 -20.71
CA ILE A 122 -6.34 10.65 -20.09
C ILE A 122 -6.35 12.14 -19.77
N LEU A 123 -6.26 12.48 -18.48
CA LEU A 123 -6.18 13.83 -17.97
C LEU A 123 -4.73 14.30 -17.88
N ALA A 124 -3.81 13.43 -17.46
CA ALA A 124 -2.40 13.72 -17.36
C ALA A 124 -1.56 12.46 -17.59
N ARG A 125 -0.34 12.63 -18.06
CA ARG A 125 0.62 11.55 -18.28
C ARG A 125 2.02 12.04 -18.01
N ARG A 126 2.82 11.19 -17.33
CA ARG A 126 4.23 11.44 -17.08
C ARG A 126 5.06 10.22 -17.43
N GLU A 127 6.10 10.42 -18.23
CA GLU A 127 7.18 9.45 -18.40
C GLU A 127 8.10 9.50 -17.19
N LEU A 128 8.48 8.33 -16.69
CA LEU A 128 9.31 8.16 -15.51
C LEU A 128 10.67 7.62 -15.91
N GLU A 129 11.71 8.11 -15.24
CA GLU A 129 13.08 7.61 -15.38
C GLU A 129 13.27 6.41 -14.43
N THR A 130 12.46 5.36 -14.61
CA THR A 130 12.46 4.14 -13.81
C THR A 130 12.46 2.90 -14.71
N VAL A 131 12.90 1.77 -14.14
CA VAL A 131 12.83 0.45 -14.75
C VAL A 131 12.13 -0.47 -13.75
N GLY A 132 10.86 -0.16 -13.48
CA GLY A 132 10.12 -0.76 -12.38
C GLY A 132 9.52 -2.13 -12.70
N HIS A 133 9.52 -2.99 -11.71
CA HIS A 133 8.87 -4.30 -11.75
C HIS A 133 7.39 -4.21 -11.34
N GLY A 134 7.01 -3.21 -10.58
CA GLY A 134 5.69 -2.92 -10.07
C GLY A 134 5.75 -1.69 -9.18
N ALA A 135 4.59 -1.18 -8.80
CA ALA A 135 4.51 -0.04 -7.91
C ALA A 135 3.27 -0.11 -7.02
N VAL A 136 3.36 0.50 -5.86
CA VAL A 136 2.26 0.64 -4.91
C VAL A 136 1.84 2.11 -4.85
N HIS A 137 0.53 2.35 -4.97
CA HIS A 137 -0.04 3.67 -4.80
C HIS A 137 -0.52 3.87 -3.37
N HIS A 138 -0.18 5.03 -2.77
CA HIS A 138 -0.72 5.45 -1.49
C HIS A 138 -1.38 6.82 -1.63
N VAL A 139 -2.68 6.89 -1.36
CA VAL A 139 -3.42 8.14 -1.37
C VAL A 139 -3.09 8.92 -0.10
N HIS A 140 -2.69 10.17 -0.24
CA HIS A 140 -2.52 11.04 0.92
C HIS A 140 -3.89 11.41 1.52
N PRO A 141 -4.14 11.14 2.82
CA PRO A 141 -5.49 11.17 3.38
C PRO A 141 -6.07 12.59 3.57
N VAL A 142 -5.26 13.63 3.45
CA VAL A 142 -5.69 15.01 3.73
C VAL A 142 -5.69 15.88 2.49
N ASP A 143 -4.60 15.89 1.71
CA ASP A 143 -4.47 16.76 0.54
C ASP A 143 -4.81 16.06 -0.79
N GLY A 144 -5.11 14.75 -0.74
CA GLY A 144 -5.48 13.95 -1.90
C GLY A 144 -4.35 13.69 -2.91
N GLY A 145 -3.12 14.10 -2.59
CA GLY A 145 -1.94 13.77 -3.39
C GLY A 145 -1.74 12.24 -3.46
N MET A 146 -1.15 11.77 -4.54
CA MET A 146 -0.88 10.36 -4.75
C MET A 146 0.62 10.11 -4.60
N TYR A 147 0.98 9.19 -3.72
CA TYR A 147 2.32 8.62 -3.70
C TYR A 147 2.39 7.40 -4.61
N LEU A 148 3.55 7.21 -5.21
CA LEU A 148 3.89 6.02 -5.99
C LEU A 148 5.25 5.51 -5.51
N ASP A 149 5.27 4.31 -4.97
CA ASP A 149 6.48 3.57 -4.63
C ASP A 149 6.77 2.53 -5.70
N ILE A 150 7.88 2.71 -6.43
CA ILE A 150 8.24 1.88 -7.58
C ILE A 150 9.43 1.02 -7.20
N GLY A 151 9.24 -0.30 -7.19
CA GLY A 151 10.33 -1.24 -6.96
C GLY A 151 11.13 -1.51 -8.25
N GLU A 152 12.43 -1.27 -8.22
CA GLU A 152 13.38 -1.53 -9.33
C GLU A 152 14.20 -2.82 -9.10
N GLY A 153 13.65 -3.75 -8.32
CA GLY A 153 14.32 -5.01 -7.99
C GLY A 153 15.56 -4.77 -7.12
N GLN A 154 16.70 -5.32 -7.51
CA GLN A 154 17.96 -5.17 -6.76
C GLN A 154 18.55 -3.75 -6.83
N ASP A 155 18.07 -2.93 -7.75
CA ASP A 155 18.57 -1.57 -7.94
C ASP A 155 17.90 -0.57 -6.97
N GLY A 156 16.95 -1.02 -6.16
CA GLY A 156 16.32 -0.21 -5.12
C GLY A 156 14.86 0.12 -5.35
N SER A 157 14.45 1.30 -4.91
CA SER A 157 13.08 1.79 -5.00
C SER A 157 13.06 3.30 -5.24
N VAL A 158 12.03 3.77 -5.94
CA VAL A 158 11.83 5.19 -6.24
C VAL A 158 10.47 5.63 -5.71
N ILE A 159 10.47 6.64 -4.84
CA ILE A 159 9.24 7.21 -4.28
C ILE A 159 8.95 8.54 -4.98
N LEU A 160 7.76 8.62 -5.59
CA LEU A 160 7.22 9.83 -6.19
C LEU A 160 5.99 10.30 -5.42
N ARG A 161 5.73 11.60 -5.43
CA ARG A 161 4.45 12.17 -5.01
C ARG A 161 3.92 13.05 -6.11
N GLY A 162 2.70 12.78 -6.57
CA GLY A 162 2.04 13.48 -7.65
C GLY A 162 0.75 14.17 -7.23
N ALA A 163 0.42 15.25 -7.94
CA ALA A 163 -0.87 15.88 -7.92
C ALA A 163 -1.29 16.18 -9.37
N ALA A 164 -2.55 15.90 -9.70
CA ALA A 164 -3.09 16.27 -11.00
C ALA A 164 -3.50 17.74 -10.96
N GLY A 165 -2.89 18.57 -11.79
CA GLY A 165 -3.26 19.98 -11.99
C GLY A 165 -4.55 20.12 -12.78
N ALA A 166 -5.24 21.25 -12.60
CA ALA A 166 -6.48 21.55 -13.33
C ALA A 166 -6.28 21.77 -14.85
N ASP A 167 -5.07 22.01 -15.26
CA ASP A 167 -4.65 22.25 -16.66
C ASP A 167 -4.23 20.98 -17.43
N GLY A 168 -4.31 19.81 -16.77
CA GLY A 168 -3.90 18.53 -17.34
C GLY A 168 -2.41 18.22 -17.18
N GLU A 169 -1.66 19.11 -16.52
CA GLU A 169 -0.28 18.84 -16.15
C GLU A 169 -0.25 18.02 -14.85
N MET A 170 0.73 17.14 -14.74
CA MET A 170 1.02 16.40 -13.51
C MET A 170 2.23 17.04 -12.85
N GLU A 171 2.00 17.69 -11.72
CA GLU A 171 3.06 18.08 -10.83
C GLU A 171 3.50 16.87 -10.02
N PHE A 172 4.80 16.63 -9.93
CA PHE A 172 5.32 15.56 -9.08
C PHE A 172 6.66 15.95 -8.46
N VAL A 173 6.90 15.37 -7.31
CA VAL A 173 8.17 15.42 -6.58
C VAL A 173 8.75 14.02 -6.55
N LYS A 174 10.01 13.87 -6.92
CA LYS A 174 10.80 12.67 -6.68
C LYS A 174 11.57 12.86 -5.38
N TYR A 175 11.37 11.99 -4.42
CA TYR A 175 12.18 12.00 -3.21
C TYR A 175 13.63 11.57 -3.51
N PRO A 176 14.62 12.05 -2.76
CA PRO A 176 16.03 11.89 -3.11
C PRO A 176 16.60 10.50 -2.80
N TRP A 177 15.78 9.60 -2.27
CA TRP A 177 16.21 8.24 -1.93
C TRP A 177 15.99 7.29 -3.10
N TRP A 178 16.88 6.35 -3.26
CA TRP A 178 16.82 5.22 -4.19
C TRP A 178 16.81 3.86 -3.48
N ASP A 179 16.96 3.91 -2.14
CA ASP A 179 17.15 2.78 -1.23
C ASP A 179 16.05 2.67 -0.18
N ARG A 180 14.90 3.31 -0.40
CA ARG A 180 13.79 3.28 0.57
C ARG A 180 12.46 2.91 -0.08
N CYS A 181 11.75 1.97 0.56
CA CYS A 181 10.40 1.57 0.19
C CYS A 181 9.39 2.34 1.05
N LEU A 182 8.35 2.89 0.46
CA LEU A 182 7.25 3.55 1.18
C LEU A 182 6.30 2.51 1.75
N ILE A 183 6.17 2.47 3.06
CA ILE A 183 5.32 1.49 3.74
C ILE A 183 3.91 2.04 4.00
N ALA A 184 3.82 3.26 4.51
CA ALA A 184 2.53 3.86 4.83
C ALA A 184 2.60 5.39 4.96
N VAL A 185 1.46 6.05 4.73
CA VAL A 185 1.22 7.46 5.07
C VAL A 185 0.38 7.53 6.35
N ALA A 186 0.74 8.42 7.26
CA ALA A 186 0.02 8.59 8.51
C ALA A 186 -1.44 9.05 8.27
N PRO A 187 -2.42 8.61 9.09
CA PRO A 187 -3.83 8.96 8.89
C PRO A 187 -4.12 10.45 8.94
N ASP A 188 -3.33 11.23 9.65
CA ASP A 188 -3.42 12.71 9.71
C ASP A 188 -2.66 13.42 8.57
N GLY A 189 -1.94 12.65 7.73
CA GLY A 189 -1.19 13.16 6.61
C GLY A 189 0.08 13.94 6.97
N GLN A 190 0.50 13.97 8.25
CA GLN A 190 1.65 14.79 8.65
C GLN A 190 3.00 14.13 8.41
N GLN A 191 3.00 12.84 8.26
CA GLN A 191 4.22 12.06 8.11
C GLN A 191 3.98 10.76 7.32
N PHE A 192 5.06 10.11 6.93
CA PHE A 192 5.03 8.80 6.29
C PHE A 192 6.23 7.95 6.75
N MET A 193 6.08 6.64 6.62
CA MET A 193 7.03 5.63 7.07
C MET A 193 7.67 4.95 5.85
N THR A 194 8.97 4.80 5.88
CA THR A 194 9.74 4.04 4.90
C THR A 194 10.61 2.99 5.58
N VAL A 195 10.90 1.91 4.88
CA VAL A 195 11.90 0.91 5.27
C VAL A 195 13.05 0.96 4.25
N ASP A 196 14.28 0.83 4.74
CA ASP A 196 15.45 0.71 3.88
C ASP A 196 15.33 -0.52 2.97
N HIS A 197 15.75 -0.39 1.70
CA HIS A 197 15.67 -1.49 0.74
C HIS A 197 16.56 -2.68 1.15
N GLY A 198 17.64 -2.44 1.87
CA GLY A 198 18.48 -3.47 2.51
C GLY A 198 17.91 -3.96 3.84
N GLN A 199 16.71 -3.50 4.26
CA GLN A 199 16.00 -3.95 5.46
C GLN A 199 16.76 -3.68 6.79
N VAL A 200 17.65 -2.71 6.81
CA VAL A 200 18.48 -2.43 8.01
C VAL A 200 17.82 -1.45 8.99
N ASP A 201 16.85 -0.65 8.53
CA ASP A 201 16.15 0.32 9.38
C ASP A 201 14.76 0.69 8.87
N VAL A 202 13.98 1.31 9.75
CA VAL A 202 12.75 2.04 9.42
C VAL A 202 12.97 3.53 9.71
N ALA A 203 12.49 4.40 8.81
CA ALA A 203 12.55 5.84 9.00
C ALA A 203 11.16 6.47 8.90
N PHE A 204 10.96 7.53 9.67
CA PHE A 204 9.76 8.35 9.68
C PHE A 204 10.10 9.73 9.13
N HIS A 205 9.28 10.21 8.21
CA HIS A 205 9.55 11.43 7.46
C HIS A 205 8.40 12.43 7.60
N SER A 206 8.72 13.71 7.60
CA SER A 206 7.70 14.77 7.57
C SER A 206 7.09 14.89 6.17
N HIS A 207 5.78 15.08 6.09
CA HIS A 207 5.08 15.44 4.88
C HIS A 207 5.02 16.97 4.71
N PRO A 208 5.19 17.56 3.50
CA PRO A 208 5.54 16.90 2.24
C PRO A 208 7.05 16.88 1.96
N SER A 209 7.89 17.44 2.84
CA SER A 209 9.30 17.69 2.58
C SER A 209 10.13 16.40 2.47
N GLY A 210 9.72 15.33 3.18
CA GLY A 210 10.50 14.11 3.29
C GLY A 210 11.68 14.22 4.26
N ASP A 211 11.76 15.28 5.06
CA ASP A 211 12.80 15.39 6.09
C ASP A 211 12.68 14.25 7.09
N VAL A 212 13.79 13.61 7.40
CA VAL A 212 13.84 12.53 8.39
C VAL A 212 13.53 13.08 9.77
N LEU A 213 12.49 12.60 10.41
CA LEU A 213 12.15 12.91 11.79
C LEU A 213 13.00 12.07 12.75
N PHE A 214 13.06 10.77 12.49
CA PHE A 214 13.93 9.83 13.18
C PHE A 214 14.05 8.52 12.38
N THR A 215 15.07 7.75 12.71
CA THR A 215 15.34 6.42 12.13
C THR A 215 15.56 5.44 13.27
N LEU A 216 15.05 4.22 13.13
CA LEU A 216 15.23 3.13 14.09
C LEU A 216 15.91 1.96 13.37
N PRO A 217 17.19 1.72 13.59
CA PRO A 217 17.87 0.53 13.09
C PRO A 217 17.44 -0.72 13.89
N VAL A 218 17.76 -1.89 13.39
CA VAL A 218 17.40 -3.20 14.01
C VAL A 218 17.82 -3.25 15.50
N GLU A 219 18.99 -2.72 15.85
CA GLU A 219 19.50 -2.70 17.21
C GLU A 219 18.65 -1.87 18.18
N ALA A 220 17.92 -0.87 17.67
CA ALA A 220 17.00 -0.08 18.50
C ALA A 220 15.86 -0.93 19.06
N PHE A 221 15.54 -2.05 18.41
CA PHE A 221 14.55 -3.02 18.85
C PHE A 221 15.13 -4.10 19.77
N GLY A 222 16.45 -4.10 19.98
CA GLY A 222 17.15 -5.05 20.83
C GLY A 222 17.56 -6.36 20.14
N TYR A 223 17.62 -6.37 18.81
CA TYR A 223 18.01 -7.52 18.00
C TYR A 223 19.40 -7.33 17.36
N ASP A 224 19.99 -8.44 16.95
CA ASP A 224 21.25 -8.47 16.21
C ASP A 224 20.96 -8.22 14.72
N PRO A 225 21.57 -7.18 14.11
CA PRO A 225 21.35 -6.87 12.68
C PRO A 225 21.98 -7.90 11.72
N GLU A 226 22.84 -8.83 12.22
CA GLU A 226 23.34 -9.94 11.40
C GLU A 226 22.30 -11.09 11.27
N GLU A 227 21.31 -11.16 12.19
CA GLU A 227 20.31 -12.23 12.23
C GLU A 227 18.87 -11.73 12.03
N THR A 228 18.66 -10.41 12.01
CA THR A 228 17.33 -9.79 12.01
C THR A 228 17.28 -8.65 11.02
N PHE A 229 16.13 -8.46 10.40
CA PHE A 229 15.89 -7.40 9.43
C PHE A 229 14.53 -6.74 9.66
N VAL A 230 14.38 -5.50 9.17
CA VAL A 230 13.10 -4.79 9.15
C VAL A 230 12.34 -5.19 7.90
N GLU A 231 11.17 -5.76 8.05
CA GLU A 231 10.32 -6.15 6.93
C GLU A 231 9.72 -4.92 6.22
N TRP A 232 9.49 -5.05 4.90
CA TRP A 232 8.74 -4.07 4.13
C TRP A 232 7.23 -4.14 4.43
N SER A 233 6.90 -4.28 5.70
CA SER A 233 5.55 -4.49 6.21
C SER A 233 5.36 -3.70 7.50
N GLY A 234 4.11 -3.31 7.76
CA GLY A 234 3.75 -2.49 8.90
C GLY A 234 2.87 -1.31 8.52
N GLY A 235 2.97 -0.21 9.26
CA GLY A 235 2.23 1.01 8.98
C GLY A 235 1.63 1.66 10.22
N TYR A 236 0.73 2.61 10.02
CA TYR A 236 0.14 3.36 11.12
C TYR A 236 -1.13 2.67 11.65
N LEU A 237 -1.15 2.34 12.93
CA LEU A 237 -2.39 1.97 13.64
C LEU A 237 -3.25 3.18 13.95
N THR A 238 -2.61 4.30 14.30
CA THR A 238 -3.23 5.61 14.46
C THR A 238 -2.23 6.69 14.03
N SER A 239 -2.61 7.97 14.03
CA SER A 239 -1.65 9.07 13.78
C SER A 239 -0.53 9.17 14.83
N GLU A 240 -0.67 8.52 15.98
CA GLU A 240 0.33 8.57 17.06
C GLU A 240 1.08 7.23 17.24
N LEU A 241 0.61 6.15 16.62
CA LEU A 241 1.12 4.80 16.84
C LEU A 241 1.33 4.07 15.52
N ALA A 242 2.56 3.63 15.27
CA ALA A 242 2.88 2.76 14.14
C ALA A 242 3.23 1.35 14.61
N VAL A 243 3.09 0.39 13.71
CA VAL A 243 3.63 -0.96 13.85
C VAL A 243 4.76 -1.16 12.84
N VAL A 244 5.88 -1.65 13.34
CA VAL A 244 7.05 -2.06 12.55
C VAL A 244 7.22 -3.55 12.68
N THR A 245 7.39 -4.23 11.56
CA THR A 245 7.59 -5.67 11.52
C THR A 245 9.08 -5.97 11.44
N LEU A 246 9.56 -6.83 12.32
CA LEU A 246 10.90 -7.42 12.23
C LEU A 246 10.76 -8.90 11.85
N GLY A 247 11.69 -9.36 11.03
CA GLY A 247 11.83 -10.76 10.64
C GLY A 247 13.24 -11.28 10.93
N GLY A 248 13.35 -12.58 11.01
CA GLY A 248 14.63 -13.28 11.16
C GLY A 248 14.46 -14.78 10.99
N GLU A 249 15.57 -15.50 10.96
CA GLU A 249 15.60 -16.95 10.87
C GLU A 249 15.86 -17.55 12.27
N GLY A 250 15.10 -18.55 12.64
CA GLY A 250 15.31 -19.33 13.86
C GLY A 250 16.35 -20.42 13.69
N GLN A 251 16.68 -21.13 14.78
CA GLN A 251 17.68 -22.21 14.77
C GLN A 251 17.37 -23.38 13.84
N ASP A 252 16.11 -23.57 13.48
CA ASP A 252 15.63 -24.63 12.57
C ASP A 252 15.34 -24.09 11.16
N GLU A 253 15.91 -22.94 10.78
CA GLU A 253 15.63 -22.22 9.51
C GLU A 253 14.16 -21.81 9.37
N GLU A 254 13.40 -21.78 10.46
CA GLU A 254 12.03 -21.25 10.45
C GLU A 254 12.05 -19.74 10.55
N GLU A 255 11.36 -19.08 9.60
CA GLU A 255 11.17 -17.63 9.66
C GLU A 255 10.27 -17.25 10.82
N TRP A 256 10.64 -16.19 11.53
CA TRP A 256 9.83 -15.61 12.59
C TRP A 256 9.57 -14.13 12.34
N PHE A 257 8.44 -13.62 12.84
CA PHE A 257 8.07 -12.22 12.76
C PHE A 257 7.69 -11.68 14.14
N ARG A 258 8.06 -10.42 14.40
CA ARG A 258 7.69 -9.66 15.61
C ARG A 258 7.17 -8.29 15.20
N TYR A 259 6.16 -7.82 15.90
CA TYR A 259 5.42 -6.61 15.59
C TYR A 259 5.59 -5.60 16.71
N HIS A 260 6.45 -4.61 16.49
CA HIS A 260 6.79 -3.61 17.48
C HIS A 260 5.95 -2.35 17.30
N LEU A 261 5.48 -1.80 18.40
CA LEU A 261 4.70 -0.57 18.45
C LEU A 261 5.63 0.61 18.72
N ILE A 262 5.51 1.65 17.92
CA ILE A 262 6.30 2.87 17.98
C ILE A 262 5.38 4.06 18.25
N ASP A 263 5.67 4.84 19.31
CA ASP A 263 5.12 6.18 19.45
C ASP A 263 5.80 7.08 18.41
N VAL A 264 5.05 7.51 17.40
CA VAL A 264 5.63 8.20 16.23
C VAL A 264 6.02 9.65 16.51
N ARG A 265 5.63 10.22 17.65
CA ARG A 265 6.04 11.57 18.07
C ARG A 265 7.42 11.57 18.73
N THR A 266 7.77 10.46 19.38
CA THR A 266 8.99 10.33 20.17
C THR A 266 10.01 9.35 19.61
N GLY A 267 9.60 8.48 18.70
CA GLY A 267 10.42 7.37 18.19
C GLY A 267 10.66 6.27 19.24
N ILE A 268 9.89 6.25 20.33
CA ILE A 268 10.09 5.30 21.42
C ILE A 268 9.24 4.04 21.18
N LEU A 269 9.88 2.87 21.45
CA LEU A 269 9.17 1.60 21.46
C LEU A 269 8.15 1.59 22.60
N SER A 270 6.88 1.33 22.23
CA SER A 270 5.75 1.30 23.17
C SER A 270 5.33 -0.12 23.56
N GLY A 271 6.02 -1.14 23.04
CA GLY A 271 5.75 -2.54 23.29
C GLY A 271 5.63 -3.37 22.02
N GLU A 272 5.07 -4.56 22.15
CA GLU A 272 4.81 -5.47 21.05
C GLU A 272 3.32 -5.77 20.94
N ILE A 273 2.90 -6.22 19.77
CA ILE A 273 1.56 -6.74 19.53
C ILE A 273 1.67 -8.17 19.01
N ALA A 274 0.94 -9.09 19.60
CA ALA A 274 0.88 -10.47 19.12
C ALA A 274 -0.04 -10.54 17.89
N ILE A 275 0.54 -10.93 16.76
CA ILE A 275 -0.17 -11.14 15.50
C ILE A 275 0.26 -12.51 14.99
N GLU A 276 -0.69 -13.40 14.76
CA GLU A 276 -0.44 -14.74 14.25
C GLU A 276 -0.70 -14.73 12.74
N VAL A 277 0.36 -14.58 11.95
CA VAL A 277 0.35 -14.68 10.49
C VAL A 277 1.56 -15.48 10.03
N THR A 278 1.44 -16.11 8.88
CA THR A 278 2.52 -16.89 8.25
C THR A 278 3.38 -16.04 7.30
N ASN A 279 2.87 -14.88 6.91
CA ASN A 279 3.53 -13.96 6.01
C ASN A 279 3.36 -12.53 6.56
N PRO A 280 4.44 -11.75 6.75
CA PRO A 280 4.39 -10.42 7.32
C PRO A 280 3.55 -9.42 6.49
N TYR A 281 3.43 -9.67 5.18
CA TYR A 281 2.63 -8.84 4.27
C TYR A 281 1.11 -9.02 4.40
N GLU A 282 0.66 -9.97 5.23
CA GLU A 282 -0.76 -10.12 5.57
C GLU A 282 -1.25 -9.05 6.54
N LEU A 283 -0.33 -8.41 7.28
CA LEU A 283 -0.66 -7.33 8.19
C LEU A 283 -0.94 -6.03 7.43
N VAL A 284 -2.16 -5.51 7.57
CA VAL A 284 -2.56 -4.23 6.99
C VAL A 284 -3.16 -3.33 8.08
N PRO A 285 -2.38 -2.39 8.66
CA PRO A 285 -2.90 -1.39 9.58
C PRO A 285 -3.90 -0.46 8.88
N LEU A 286 -5.00 -0.09 9.56
CA LEU A 286 -6.08 0.69 8.98
C LEU A 286 -6.09 2.17 9.40
N GLY A 287 -5.22 2.58 10.30
CA GLY A 287 -5.12 3.97 10.76
C GLY A 287 -6.15 4.37 11.83
N ASP A 288 -7.06 3.49 12.21
CA ASP A 288 -8.14 3.72 13.19
C ASP A 288 -7.98 2.91 14.49
N GLY A 289 -6.80 2.37 14.73
CA GLY A 289 -6.48 1.50 15.86
C GLY A 289 -6.66 0.01 15.58
N SER A 290 -7.13 -0.33 14.39
CA SER A 290 -7.34 -1.70 13.96
C SER A 290 -6.40 -2.12 12.84
N TRP A 291 -6.34 -3.41 12.57
CA TRP A 291 -5.58 -3.98 11.45
C TRP A 291 -6.31 -5.17 10.84
N LEU A 292 -5.90 -5.56 9.63
CA LEU A 292 -6.35 -6.76 8.96
C LEU A 292 -5.24 -7.81 8.94
N THR A 293 -5.67 -9.06 8.91
CA THR A 293 -4.87 -10.23 8.50
C THR A 293 -5.68 -11.06 7.52
N ASN A 294 -5.07 -12.07 6.91
CA ASN A 294 -5.80 -13.04 6.13
C ASN A 294 -6.31 -14.17 7.05
N GLY A 295 -7.57 -14.50 6.91
CA GLY A 295 -8.17 -15.68 7.52
C GLY A 295 -8.19 -16.88 6.57
N PRO A 296 -8.88 -17.95 6.92
CA PRO A 296 -9.15 -19.06 6.02
C PRO A 296 -9.78 -18.54 4.72
N ASP A 297 -9.45 -19.16 3.60
CA ASP A 297 -9.92 -18.77 2.25
C ASP A 297 -9.49 -17.36 1.82
N ASN A 298 -8.44 -16.81 2.43
CA ASN A 298 -7.91 -15.47 2.14
C ASN A 298 -8.93 -14.33 2.33
N ASN A 299 -9.97 -14.53 3.13
CA ASN A 299 -10.87 -13.46 3.55
C ASN A 299 -10.20 -12.59 4.60
N PRO A 300 -10.35 -11.26 4.54
CA PRO A 300 -9.77 -10.39 5.55
C PRO A 300 -10.44 -10.59 6.91
N VAL A 301 -9.62 -10.60 7.96
CA VAL A 301 -10.06 -10.64 9.35
C VAL A 301 -9.61 -9.34 10.01
N ARG A 302 -10.55 -8.59 10.56
CA ARG A 302 -10.27 -7.34 11.25
C ARG A 302 -10.10 -7.52 12.75
N TRP A 303 -9.04 -6.98 13.26
CA TRP A 303 -8.64 -7.00 14.65
C TRP A 303 -8.62 -5.60 15.24
N LEU A 304 -8.88 -5.48 16.52
CA LEU A 304 -8.75 -4.24 17.28
C LEU A 304 -7.81 -4.49 18.45
N ARG A 305 -6.93 -3.53 18.73
CA ARG A 305 -6.09 -3.57 19.91
C ARG A 305 -6.99 -3.50 21.16
N SER A 306 -6.89 -4.51 22.02
CA SER A 306 -7.48 -4.39 23.35
C SER A 306 -6.85 -3.23 24.09
N PRO A 307 -7.62 -2.36 24.78
CA PRO A 307 -7.03 -1.30 25.58
C PRO A 307 -6.05 -1.91 26.59
N LEU A 308 -4.85 -1.32 26.70
CA LEU A 308 -3.90 -1.71 27.72
C LEU A 308 -4.59 -1.64 29.09
N PRO A 309 -4.39 -2.61 29.98
CA PRO A 309 -4.88 -2.51 31.33
C PRO A 309 -4.34 -1.22 31.94
N SER A 310 -5.25 -0.40 32.49
CA SER A 310 -4.86 0.83 33.16
C SER A 310 -3.79 0.51 34.21
N PRO A 311 -2.69 1.31 34.30
CA PRO A 311 -1.69 1.09 35.33
C PRO A 311 -2.38 1.06 36.69
N PRO A 312 -1.96 0.18 37.59
CA PRO A 312 -2.57 0.09 38.92
C PRO A 312 -2.51 1.45 39.57
N GLN A 313 -3.69 1.98 39.92
CA GLN A 313 -3.76 3.21 40.71
C GLN A 313 -3.08 2.92 42.06
N HIS A 314 -1.88 3.46 42.25
CA HIS A 314 -1.27 3.45 43.56
C HIS A 314 -2.20 4.20 44.52
N LEU A 315 -2.96 3.42 45.30
CA LEU A 315 -3.67 3.93 46.47
C LEU A 315 -2.64 4.62 47.35
N LYS A 316 -2.68 5.95 47.37
CA LYS A 316 -1.97 6.73 48.39
C LYS A 316 -2.64 6.40 49.72
N GLY A 317 -1.98 5.59 50.55
CA GLY A 317 -2.26 5.45 51.95
C GLY A 317 -1.70 6.62 52.74
#